data_2790ffb69683f59aa53d4ba5767814c4
#
_entry.id   2790ffb69683f59aa53d4ba5767814c4
#
_cell.length_a   1.000
_cell.length_b   1.000
_cell.length_c   1.000
_cell.angle_alpha   90.00
_cell.angle_beta   90.00
_cell.angle_gamma   90.00
#
_symmetry.space_group_name_H-M   'P 1'
#
loop_
_entity.id
_entity.type
_entity.pdbx_description
1 polymer ?
#
loop_
_entity_poly.entity_id
_entity_poly.type
_entity_poly.pdbx_seq_one_letter_code
_entity_poly.pdbx_strand_id
1 'polypeptide(L)'
;MKLPLSFFVVLWIGFAGFAQSIDYNTKKGYVANGYDVVSYFDGTAVQGKKQHTATHDGVKYKFATAENLKTFKAEPEKYVPLYGGYCAYAVATKSDKVSIDPETFEIRDGRLLLFYNAWGTNTLELWEQDSPEKLKAKADQNWEKIKND
;
A
#
# COMPACT_ATOMS: atom_id res chain seq x y z
N MET A 1 25.93 -7.03 -62.87
CA MET A 1 25.26 -5.87 -62.18
C MET A 1 24.96 -6.31 -60.77
N LYS A 2 25.75 -5.86 -59.76
CA LYS A 2 25.62 -6.25 -58.35
C LYS A 2 24.75 -5.20 -57.63
N LEU A 3 23.60 -5.59 -57.11
CA LEU A 3 22.78 -4.71 -56.25
C LEU A 3 23.42 -4.64 -54.86
N PRO A 4 23.49 -3.44 -54.23
CA PRO A 4 23.93 -3.31 -52.86
C PRO A 4 22.78 -3.69 -51.90
N LEU A 5 23.08 -4.58 -50.98
CA LEU A 5 22.18 -4.97 -49.89
C LEU A 5 22.21 -3.85 -48.84
N SER A 6 21.20 -3.00 -48.85
CA SER A 6 21.05 -1.97 -47.81
C SER A 6 20.57 -2.60 -46.51
N PHE A 7 21.46 -2.65 -45.50
CA PHE A 7 21.12 -3.01 -44.15
C PHE A 7 20.35 -1.84 -43.49
N PHE A 8 19.03 -2.00 -43.31
CA PHE A 8 18.24 -1.12 -42.44
C PHE A 8 18.50 -1.54 -40.98
N VAL A 9 19.32 -0.76 -40.27
CA VAL A 9 19.44 -0.85 -38.82
C VAL A 9 18.22 -0.17 -38.22
N VAL A 10 17.25 -0.98 -37.75
CA VAL A 10 16.11 -0.47 -36.96
C VAL A 10 16.62 -0.25 -35.55
N LEU A 11 16.84 1.02 -35.21
CA LEU A 11 17.19 1.45 -33.86
C LEU A 11 15.93 1.35 -32.98
N TRP A 12 15.85 0.31 -32.17
CA TRP A 12 14.84 0.20 -31.12
C TRP A 12 15.19 1.20 -29.99
N ILE A 13 14.59 2.38 -30.01
CA ILE A 13 14.64 3.29 -28.89
C ILE A 13 13.67 2.73 -27.83
N GLY A 14 14.22 1.97 -26.89
CA GLY A 14 13.48 1.56 -25.71
C GLY A 14 13.11 2.78 -24.88
N PHE A 15 11.86 3.19 -24.89
CA PHE A 15 11.33 4.11 -23.89
C PHE A 15 11.40 3.40 -22.53
N ALA A 16 12.43 3.69 -21.75
CA ALA A 16 12.43 3.43 -20.33
C ALA A 16 11.39 4.35 -19.71
N GLY A 17 10.14 3.90 -19.64
CA GLY A 17 9.11 4.57 -18.87
C GLY A 17 9.55 4.55 -17.40
N PHE A 18 9.85 5.71 -16.84
CA PHE A 18 9.97 5.86 -15.40
C PHE A 18 8.58 5.57 -14.82
N ALA A 19 8.38 4.36 -14.31
CA ALA A 19 7.19 4.07 -13.51
C ALA A 19 7.25 4.98 -12.29
N GLN A 20 6.29 5.91 -12.16
CA GLN A 20 6.15 6.73 -10.96
C GLN A 20 5.92 5.81 -9.77
N SER A 21 6.76 5.94 -8.74
CA SER A 21 6.63 5.17 -7.51
C SER A 21 5.39 5.62 -6.73
N ILE A 22 4.69 4.65 -6.14
CA ILE A 22 3.60 4.95 -5.20
C ILE A 22 4.19 5.64 -3.97
N ASP A 23 3.54 6.71 -3.51
CA ASP A 23 3.85 7.31 -2.22
C ASP A 23 3.22 6.48 -1.09
N TYR A 24 4.07 5.93 -0.22
CA TYR A 24 3.66 5.11 0.91
C TYR A 24 3.69 5.90 2.22
N ASN A 25 2.66 5.72 3.04
CA ASN A 25 2.65 6.22 4.41
C ASN A 25 3.63 5.43 5.27
N THR A 26 4.73 6.08 5.65
CA THR A 26 5.75 5.44 6.48
C THR A 26 6.01 6.23 7.76
N LYS A 27 6.27 5.52 8.84
CA LYS A 27 6.81 6.06 10.09
C LYS A 27 8.19 5.47 10.35
N LYS A 28 9.20 6.32 10.43
CA LYS A 28 10.62 5.89 10.51
C LYS A 28 11.02 4.94 9.38
N GLY A 29 10.44 5.12 8.19
CA GLY A 29 10.70 4.33 6.99
C GLY A 29 9.92 3.01 6.90
N TYR A 30 9.02 2.72 7.83
CA TYR A 30 8.22 1.49 7.83
C TYR A 30 6.74 1.76 7.57
N VAL A 31 6.14 0.96 6.68
CA VAL A 31 4.69 0.95 6.41
C VAL A 31 3.94 0.46 7.65
N ALA A 32 2.66 0.86 7.79
CA ALA A 32 1.82 0.53 8.95
C ALA A 32 2.47 0.88 10.30
N ASN A 33 3.25 1.98 10.35
CA ASN A 33 3.99 2.41 11.53
C ASN A 33 4.94 1.33 12.11
N GLY A 34 5.34 0.35 11.30
CA GLY A 34 6.19 -0.77 11.72
C GLY A 34 5.42 -1.94 12.37
N TYR A 35 4.10 -1.94 12.28
CA TYR A 35 3.28 -3.11 12.64
C TYR A 35 3.37 -4.19 11.57
N ASP A 36 3.16 -5.43 11.98
CA ASP A 36 3.23 -6.61 11.13
C ASP A 36 1.98 -6.71 10.25
N VAL A 37 2.12 -6.45 8.95
CA VAL A 37 0.99 -6.43 8.02
C VAL A 37 0.32 -7.80 7.84
N VAL A 38 1.01 -8.90 8.15
CA VAL A 38 0.44 -10.25 8.12
C VAL A 38 -0.47 -10.49 9.32
N SER A 39 -0.11 -9.98 10.50
CA SER A 39 -0.85 -10.22 11.73
C SER A 39 -2.29 -9.69 11.71
N TYR A 40 -2.55 -8.62 10.94
CA TYR A 40 -3.90 -8.07 10.78
C TYR A 40 -4.91 -9.08 10.23
N PHE A 41 -4.44 -10.02 9.41
CA PHE A 41 -5.30 -11.06 8.82
C PHE A 41 -5.72 -12.13 9.83
N ASP A 42 -5.02 -12.20 10.95
CA ASP A 42 -5.40 -13.00 12.13
C ASP A 42 -6.24 -12.19 13.13
N GLY A 43 -6.62 -10.97 12.78
CA GLY A 43 -7.47 -10.09 13.58
C GLY A 43 -6.73 -9.27 14.65
N THR A 44 -5.39 -9.24 14.62
CA THR A 44 -4.59 -8.60 15.67
C THR A 44 -3.53 -7.66 15.08
N ALA A 45 -3.48 -6.43 15.57
CA ALA A 45 -2.40 -5.49 15.28
C ALA A 45 -1.21 -5.77 16.21
N VAL A 46 -0.09 -6.20 15.64
CA VAL A 46 1.12 -6.57 16.41
C VAL A 46 2.33 -5.80 15.90
N GLN A 47 3.09 -5.21 16.79
CA GLN A 47 4.34 -4.52 16.44
C GLN A 47 5.36 -5.50 15.85
N GLY A 48 5.96 -5.12 14.73
CA GLY A 48 7.08 -5.84 14.14
C GLY A 48 8.41 -5.62 14.91
N LYS A 49 9.35 -6.53 14.68
CA LYS A 49 10.69 -6.53 15.28
C LYS A 49 11.75 -6.18 14.24
N LYS A 50 12.82 -5.50 14.64
CA LYS A 50 13.91 -5.10 13.74
C LYS A 50 14.59 -6.28 13.03
N GLN A 51 14.67 -7.44 13.67
CA GLN A 51 15.29 -8.65 13.10
C GLN A 51 14.44 -9.31 12.00
N HIS A 52 13.17 -8.94 11.86
CA HIS A 52 12.26 -9.49 10.86
C HIS A 52 11.77 -8.37 9.94
N THR A 53 12.58 -8.01 8.94
CA THR A 53 12.27 -6.93 8.00
C THR A 53 12.32 -7.40 6.55
N ALA A 54 11.50 -6.80 5.71
CA ALA A 54 11.56 -6.93 4.26
C ALA A 54 11.42 -5.57 3.60
N THR A 55 11.91 -5.46 2.38
CA THR A 55 11.67 -4.31 1.50
C THR A 55 10.80 -4.77 0.33
N HIS A 56 9.74 -4.03 0.04
CA HIS A 56 8.88 -4.25 -1.11
C HIS A 56 8.49 -2.90 -1.70
N ASP A 57 8.57 -2.75 -3.02
CA ASP A 57 8.35 -1.47 -3.73
C ASP A 57 9.14 -0.28 -3.15
N GLY A 58 10.35 -0.54 -2.67
CA GLY A 58 11.24 0.49 -2.12
C GLY A 58 10.92 0.91 -0.69
N VAL A 59 9.90 0.36 -0.04
CA VAL A 59 9.54 0.65 1.36
C VAL A 59 9.73 -0.55 2.27
N LYS A 60 9.95 -0.29 3.55
CA LYS A 60 10.27 -1.32 4.53
C LYS A 60 9.04 -1.77 5.30
N TYR A 61 9.06 -3.04 5.67
CA TYR A 61 8.06 -3.70 6.51
C TYR A 61 8.73 -4.41 7.67
N LYS A 62 8.10 -4.41 8.84
CA LYS A 62 8.53 -5.19 10.01
C LYS A 62 7.51 -6.27 10.33
N PHE A 63 8.01 -7.40 10.77
CA PHE A 63 7.18 -8.54 11.14
C PHE A 63 7.45 -8.97 12.58
N ALA A 64 6.44 -9.49 13.24
CA ALA A 64 6.55 -9.97 14.62
C ALA A 64 7.33 -11.28 14.72
N THR A 65 7.29 -12.11 13.66
CA THR A 65 7.89 -13.43 13.60
C THR A 65 8.61 -13.67 12.27
N ALA A 66 9.55 -14.60 12.26
CA ALA A 66 10.21 -15.07 11.03
C ALA A 66 9.20 -15.74 10.07
N GLU A 67 8.17 -16.39 10.61
CA GLU A 67 7.12 -17.05 9.82
C GLU A 67 6.28 -16.01 9.06
N ASN A 68 5.84 -14.92 9.71
CA ASN A 68 5.11 -13.84 9.06
C ASN A 68 5.95 -13.15 7.98
N LEU A 69 7.24 -12.94 8.23
CA LEU A 69 8.17 -12.44 7.23
C LEU A 69 8.19 -13.34 6.00
N LYS A 70 8.29 -14.66 6.18
CA LYS A 70 8.27 -15.65 5.09
C LYS A 70 6.93 -15.63 4.34
N THR A 71 5.83 -15.56 5.07
CA THR A 71 4.47 -15.47 4.51
C THR A 71 4.31 -14.22 3.63
N PHE A 72 4.78 -13.07 4.09
CA PHE A 72 4.76 -11.82 3.32
C PHE A 72 5.60 -11.94 2.04
N LYS A 73 6.81 -12.47 2.13
CA LYS A 73 7.69 -12.62 0.96
C LYS A 73 7.11 -13.52 -0.13
N ALA A 74 6.28 -14.50 0.25
CA ALA A 74 5.62 -15.39 -0.70
C ALA A 74 4.50 -14.70 -1.50
N GLU A 75 3.73 -13.79 -0.85
CA GLU A 75 2.59 -13.09 -1.46
C GLU A 75 2.49 -11.63 -0.98
N PRO A 76 3.48 -10.78 -1.26
CA PRO A 76 3.50 -9.43 -0.68
C PRO A 76 2.27 -8.60 -1.05
N GLU A 77 1.78 -8.70 -2.28
CA GLU A 77 0.62 -7.92 -2.77
C GLU A 77 -0.67 -8.17 -1.97
N LYS A 78 -0.81 -9.34 -1.37
CA LYS A 78 -1.94 -9.67 -0.51
C LYS A 78 -1.93 -8.85 0.79
N TYR A 79 -0.74 -8.62 1.36
CA TYR A 79 -0.55 -8.04 2.69
C TYR A 79 -0.24 -6.54 2.68
N VAL A 80 0.19 -6.01 1.56
CA VAL A 80 0.40 -4.56 1.40
C VAL A 80 -0.93 -3.83 1.65
N PRO A 81 -0.98 -2.84 2.56
CA PRO A 81 -2.22 -2.12 2.81
C PRO A 81 -2.66 -1.34 1.59
N LEU A 82 -3.97 -1.24 1.39
CA LEU A 82 -4.54 -0.39 0.35
C LEU A 82 -4.18 1.08 0.57
N TYR A 83 -4.23 1.86 -0.48
CA TYR A 83 -4.00 3.32 -0.47
C TYR A 83 -2.65 3.72 0.12
N GLY A 84 -1.61 2.94 -0.19
CA GLY A 84 -0.26 3.19 0.32
C GLY A 84 -0.15 3.14 1.85
N GLY A 85 -1.15 2.60 2.56
CA GLY A 85 -1.21 2.60 4.02
C GLY A 85 -1.69 3.92 4.62
N TYR A 86 -2.26 4.83 3.82
CA TYR A 86 -2.96 6.03 4.31
C TYR A 86 -4.39 5.70 4.77
N CYS A 87 -5.00 6.63 5.50
CA CYS A 87 -6.36 6.48 6.00
C CYS A 87 -7.37 6.31 4.86
N ALA A 88 -8.01 5.13 4.79
CA ALA A 88 -8.99 4.81 3.74
C ALA A 88 -10.16 5.78 3.70
N TYR A 89 -10.66 6.23 4.85
CA TYR A 89 -11.75 7.19 4.95
C TYR A 89 -11.38 8.56 4.36
N ALA A 90 -10.16 9.05 4.64
CA ALA A 90 -9.68 10.32 4.10
C ALA A 90 -9.48 10.26 2.58
N VAL A 91 -8.94 9.16 2.07
CA VAL A 91 -8.83 8.94 0.62
C VAL A 91 -10.22 8.93 -0.03
N ALA A 92 -11.21 8.25 0.58
CA ALA A 92 -12.57 8.20 0.05
C ALA A 92 -13.27 9.56 0.05
N THR A 93 -13.18 10.30 1.14
CA THR A 93 -14.02 11.50 1.38
C THR A 93 -13.36 12.82 0.96
N LYS A 94 -12.03 12.88 0.99
CA LYS A 94 -11.27 14.11 0.77
C LYS A 94 -10.25 14.02 -0.35
N SER A 95 -10.01 12.84 -0.93
CA SER A 95 -8.86 12.58 -1.83
C SER A 95 -7.54 13.05 -1.21
N ASP A 96 -7.34 12.71 0.08
CA ASP A 96 -6.21 13.21 0.86
C ASP A 96 -5.45 12.07 1.55
N LYS A 97 -4.16 12.29 1.74
CA LYS A 97 -3.21 11.37 2.39
C LYS A 97 -3.10 11.74 3.87
N VAL A 98 -3.81 11.02 4.71
CA VAL A 98 -3.84 11.23 6.16
C VAL A 98 -3.18 10.05 6.87
N SER A 99 -2.39 10.33 7.89
CA SER A 99 -1.75 9.32 8.75
C SER A 99 -2.77 8.42 9.45
N ILE A 100 -2.31 7.31 9.97
CA ILE A 100 -3.16 6.27 10.58
C ILE A 100 -2.77 6.00 12.03
N ASP A 101 -3.71 5.39 12.75
CA ASP A 101 -3.44 4.61 13.94
C ASP A 101 -3.32 3.14 13.54
N PRO A 102 -2.17 2.48 13.78
CA PRO A 102 -1.95 1.11 13.33
C PRO A 102 -2.85 0.07 14.02
N GLU A 103 -3.52 0.42 15.10
CA GLU A 103 -4.47 -0.46 15.79
C GLU A 103 -5.91 -0.32 15.28
N THR A 104 -6.14 0.65 14.39
CA THR A 104 -7.46 0.91 13.79
C THR A 104 -7.48 0.48 12.33
N PHE A 105 -8.07 -0.69 12.08
CA PHE A 105 -8.00 -1.35 10.78
C PHE A 105 -9.26 -2.17 10.45
N GLU A 106 -9.40 -2.50 9.17
CA GLU A 106 -10.40 -3.45 8.66
C GLU A 106 -9.75 -4.35 7.61
N ILE A 107 -10.13 -5.64 7.60
CA ILE A 107 -9.88 -6.54 6.47
C ILE A 107 -11.18 -6.60 5.68
N ARG A 108 -11.15 -6.10 4.45
CA ARG A 108 -12.30 -6.10 3.53
C ARG A 108 -11.87 -6.65 2.18
N ASP A 109 -12.65 -7.62 1.67
CA ASP A 109 -12.36 -8.30 0.39
C ASP A 109 -10.93 -8.87 0.33
N GLY A 110 -10.44 -9.40 1.46
CA GLY A 110 -9.09 -9.95 1.59
C GLY A 110 -7.95 -8.92 1.54
N ARG A 111 -8.25 -7.63 1.75
CA ARG A 111 -7.27 -6.55 1.73
C ARG A 111 -7.28 -5.76 3.04
N LEU A 112 -6.12 -5.26 3.42
CA LEU A 112 -5.92 -4.45 4.63
C LEU A 112 -6.23 -2.98 4.34
N LEU A 113 -7.14 -2.39 5.13
CA LEU A 113 -7.41 -0.97 5.20
C LEU A 113 -7.02 -0.44 6.57
N LEU A 114 -6.33 0.70 6.58
CA LEU A 114 -5.91 1.39 7.80
C LEU A 114 -6.66 2.71 7.94
N PHE A 115 -6.88 3.15 9.20
CA PHE A 115 -7.69 4.31 9.50
C PHE A 115 -7.02 5.25 10.50
N TYR A 116 -7.36 6.53 10.42
CA TYR A 116 -7.00 7.53 11.41
C TYR A 116 -7.89 7.36 12.64
N ASN A 117 -7.27 7.40 13.82
CA ASN A 117 -7.98 7.41 15.09
C ASN A 117 -7.17 8.23 16.12
N ALA A 118 -7.54 9.47 16.32
CA ALA A 118 -6.92 10.34 17.30
C ALA A 118 -7.81 11.55 17.58
N TRP A 119 -7.57 12.23 18.69
CA TRP A 119 -8.23 13.48 19.07
C TRP A 119 -9.75 13.40 19.06
N GLY A 120 -10.31 12.28 19.51
CA GLY A 120 -11.75 12.06 19.58
C GLY A 120 -12.41 11.71 18.25
N THR A 121 -11.65 11.48 17.18
CA THR A 121 -12.17 11.09 15.86
C THR A 121 -11.65 9.72 15.49
N ASN A 122 -12.54 8.73 15.39
CA ASN A 122 -12.26 7.39 14.86
C ASN A 122 -12.89 7.26 13.47
N THR A 123 -12.04 7.28 12.44
CA THR A 123 -12.52 7.25 11.05
C THR A 123 -12.98 5.87 10.59
N LEU A 124 -12.64 4.79 11.30
CA LEU A 124 -13.23 3.48 11.06
C LEU A 124 -14.72 3.46 11.45
N GLU A 125 -15.09 4.07 12.57
CA GLU A 125 -16.50 4.20 12.96
C GLU A 125 -17.30 5.02 11.93
N LEU A 126 -16.71 6.11 11.41
CA LEU A 126 -17.34 6.91 10.35
C LEU A 126 -17.49 6.11 9.06
N TRP A 127 -16.48 5.29 8.72
CA TRP A 127 -16.52 4.38 7.58
C TRP A 127 -17.65 3.35 7.69
N GLU A 128 -17.82 2.76 8.87
CA GLU A 128 -18.85 1.75 9.14
C GLU A 128 -20.27 2.35 9.17
N GLN A 129 -20.41 3.61 9.65
CA GLN A 129 -21.70 4.32 9.71
C GLN A 129 -22.20 4.77 8.34
N ASP A 130 -21.28 5.11 7.45
CA ASP A 130 -21.60 5.40 6.04
C ASP A 130 -21.82 4.10 5.26
N SER A 131 -21.57 4.08 3.99
CA SER A 131 -21.63 2.86 3.19
C SER A 131 -20.21 2.40 2.84
N PRO A 132 -19.63 1.43 3.57
CA PRO A 132 -18.24 0.98 3.33
C PRO A 132 -17.96 0.58 1.88
N GLU A 133 -18.91 -0.07 1.21
CA GLU A 133 -18.77 -0.48 -0.19
C GLU A 133 -18.69 0.74 -1.13
N LYS A 134 -19.52 1.75 -0.90
CA LYS A 134 -19.49 3.00 -1.69
C LYS A 134 -18.24 3.82 -1.39
N LEU A 135 -17.85 3.89 -0.12
CA LEU A 135 -16.62 4.58 0.29
C LEU A 135 -15.40 3.89 -0.30
N LYS A 136 -15.34 2.55 -0.30
CA LYS A 136 -14.23 1.81 -0.91
C LYS A 136 -14.14 2.08 -2.41
N ALA A 137 -15.25 2.02 -3.13
CA ALA A 137 -15.28 2.31 -4.57
C ALA A 137 -14.77 3.75 -4.85
N LYS A 138 -15.15 4.71 -4.01
CA LYS A 138 -14.71 6.10 -4.11
C LYS A 138 -13.22 6.27 -3.77
N ALA A 139 -12.74 5.57 -2.74
CA ALA A 139 -11.34 5.55 -2.38
C ALA A 139 -10.48 4.95 -3.50
N ASP A 140 -10.91 3.85 -4.11
CA ASP A 140 -10.22 3.23 -5.24
C ASP A 140 -10.03 4.22 -6.41
N GLN A 141 -11.07 4.99 -6.75
CA GLN A 141 -11.01 6.02 -7.80
C GLN A 141 -10.12 7.20 -7.42
N ASN A 142 -10.23 7.68 -6.17
CA ASN A 142 -9.45 8.82 -5.70
C ASN A 142 -7.97 8.48 -5.57
N TRP A 143 -7.65 7.26 -5.11
CA TRP A 143 -6.28 6.80 -4.97
C TRP A 143 -5.51 6.84 -6.29
N GLU A 144 -6.13 6.43 -7.39
CA GLU A 144 -5.50 6.49 -8.71
C GLU A 144 -5.04 7.90 -9.12
N LYS A 145 -5.68 8.93 -8.57
CA LYS A 145 -5.34 10.33 -8.85
C LYS A 145 -4.19 10.86 -8.01
N ILE A 146 -4.05 10.37 -6.76
CA ILE A 146 -3.13 10.95 -5.77
C ILE A 146 -1.95 10.04 -5.41
N LYS A 147 -1.93 8.79 -5.85
CA LYS A 147 -0.95 7.78 -5.40
C LYS A 147 0.51 8.11 -5.68
N ASN A 148 0.77 9.00 -6.63
CA ASN A 148 2.12 9.36 -7.07
C ASN A 148 2.50 10.82 -6.71
N ASP A 149 1.67 11.53 -5.96
CA ASP A 149 1.91 12.93 -5.59
C ASP A 149 2.95 13.06 -4.47
#